data_49a992bf42a61201fbc72dea1f28a361
#
_entry.id   49a992bf42a61201fbc72dea1f28a361
#
_cell.length_a   1.000
_cell.length_b   1.000
_cell.length_c   1.000
_cell.angle_alpha   90.00
_cell.angle_beta   90.00
_cell.angle_gamma   90.00
#
_symmetry.space_group_name_H-M   'P 1'
#
loop_
_entity.id
_entity.type
_entity.pdbx_description
1 polymer ?
#
loop_
_entity_poly.entity_id
_entity_poly.type
_entity_poly.pdbx_seq_one_letter_code
_entity_poly.pdbx_strand_id
1 'polypeptide(L)'
;MPLQIYISGKYFDKENAKISVYDHGLLYGDGVFEGMRSYGGKVFRLKAHLDRLWDSAKAIWLTIPMTQEALAQAVNDTLAKNGIKDGYIRLVVTRGAGSLGLDPNKCSDPQVIIITDHIQLYPKEFYENGLTIVTASTIRNHSAALSPRIKSLNYLNNIMAKIEGLQAGCVEALMLNAQGEVAECTGDNIFIVKRGKLLTPPIDAGILEGITRDAVIELARAAKLEVLEISLVKHDVYVADECFLTGSAAEVIPVIKVDSRIIGDGQPGPVTKDLTRRFHQLTRE
;
A
#
# COMPACT_ATOMS: atom_id res chain seq x y z
N MET A 1 -26.64 -9.97 3.99
CA MET A 1 -27.07 -8.92 3.07
C MET A 1 -25.96 -8.71 2.05
N PRO A 2 -26.25 -8.33 0.79
CA PRO A 2 -25.20 -7.98 -0.15
C PRO A 2 -24.41 -6.77 0.35
N LEU A 3 -23.09 -6.76 0.06
CA LEU A 3 -22.22 -5.64 0.44
C LEU A 3 -22.68 -4.35 -0.23
N GLN A 4 -22.71 -3.28 0.54
CA GLN A 4 -23.08 -1.94 0.10
C GLN A 4 -21.82 -1.15 -0.21
N ILE A 5 -21.77 -0.55 -1.39
CA ILE A 5 -20.70 0.32 -1.86
C ILE A 5 -21.20 1.76 -1.74
N TYR A 6 -20.39 2.62 -1.12
CA TYR A 6 -20.68 4.05 -1.08
C TYR A 6 -20.11 4.72 -2.33
N ILE A 7 -20.93 5.53 -3.00
CA ILE A 7 -20.50 6.40 -4.11
C ILE A 7 -21.14 7.77 -3.90
N SER A 8 -20.32 8.77 -3.64
CA SER A 8 -20.69 10.20 -3.59
C SER A 8 -22.01 10.48 -2.86
N GLY A 9 -22.14 9.98 -1.61
CA GLY A 9 -23.31 10.22 -0.74
C GLY A 9 -24.43 9.16 -0.84
N LYS A 10 -24.30 8.17 -1.73
CA LYS A 10 -25.31 7.11 -1.90
C LYS A 10 -24.72 5.72 -1.70
N TYR A 11 -25.55 4.76 -1.31
CA TYR A 11 -25.18 3.36 -1.21
C TYR A 11 -25.83 2.54 -2.32
N PHE A 12 -25.04 1.63 -2.88
CA PHE A 12 -25.44 0.74 -3.96
C PHE A 12 -25.02 -0.69 -3.64
N ASP A 13 -25.82 -1.66 -4.06
CA ASP A 13 -25.37 -3.05 -4.09
C ASP A 13 -24.19 -3.19 -5.06
N LYS A 14 -23.31 -4.15 -4.82
CA LYS A 14 -22.09 -4.41 -5.60
C LYS A 14 -22.35 -4.43 -7.13
N GLU A 15 -23.46 -5.02 -7.56
CA GLU A 15 -23.81 -5.13 -9.00
C GLU A 15 -24.25 -3.80 -9.61
N ASN A 16 -24.78 -2.88 -8.78
CA ASN A 16 -25.33 -1.59 -9.18
C ASN A 16 -24.36 -0.42 -8.92
N ALA A 17 -23.23 -0.67 -8.25
CA ALA A 17 -22.18 0.31 -8.01
C ALA A 17 -21.41 0.58 -9.31
N LYS A 18 -21.74 1.65 -10.01
CA LYS A 18 -21.20 1.99 -11.35
C LYS A 18 -20.77 3.44 -11.38
N ILE A 19 -19.74 3.72 -12.17
CA ILE A 19 -19.31 5.07 -12.56
C ILE A 19 -19.46 5.26 -14.07
N SER A 20 -19.40 6.50 -14.52
CA SER A 20 -19.44 6.82 -15.95
C SER A 20 -18.26 6.22 -16.70
N VAL A 21 -18.47 5.75 -17.94
CA VAL A 21 -17.37 5.38 -18.84
C VAL A 21 -16.55 6.59 -19.30
N TYR A 22 -17.02 7.81 -19.09
CA TYR A 22 -16.31 9.06 -19.30
C TYR A 22 -15.56 9.56 -18.06
N ASP A 23 -15.51 8.77 -16.97
CA ASP A 23 -14.75 9.12 -15.79
C ASP A 23 -13.24 9.09 -16.12
N HIS A 24 -12.53 10.20 -15.84
CA HIS A 24 -11.10 10.32 -16.13
C HIS A 24 -10.25 9.38 -15.25
N GLY A 25 -10.75 8.95 -14.10
CA GLY A 25 -10.14 7.88 -13.30
C GLY A 25 -10.08 6.56 -14.09
N LEU A 26 -11.14 6.24 -14.85
CA LEU A 26 -11.17 5.08 -15.75
C LEU A 26 -10.34 5.30 -17.01
N LEU A 27 -10.50 6.45 -17.66
CA LEU A 27 -9.89 6.72 -18.98
C LEU A 27 -8.37 6.94 -18.90
N TYR A 28 -7.89 7.61 -17.85
CA TYR A 28 -6.51 8.10 -17.77
C TYR A 28 -5.80 7.75 -16.44
N GLY A 29 -6.48 7.10 -15.51
CA GLY A 29 -5.96 6.89 -14.16
C GLY A 29 -5.89 8.19 -13.34
N ASP A 30 -6.67 9.21 -13.72
CA ASP A 30 -6.70 10.50 -13.02
C ASP A 30 -7.57 10.44 -11.77
N GLY A 31 -6.91 10.12 -10.69
CA GLY A 31 -7.49 9.95 -9.37
C GLY A 31 -6.49 9.42 -8.37
N VAL A 32 -6.92 9.32 -7.13
CA VAL A 32 -6.12 8.86 -5.99
C VAL A 32 -6.88 7.83 -5.18
N PHE A 33 -6.15 7.02 -4.40
CA PHE A 33 -6.81 6.01 -3.59
C PHE A 33 -6.08 5.72 -2.29
N GLU A 34 -6.80 5.09 -1.36
CA GLU A 34 -6.24 4.47 -0.16
C GLU A 34 -6.69 3.02 -0.03
N GLY A 35 -5.81 2.24 0.59
CA GLY A 35 -6.10 0.90 1.07
C GLY A 35 -5.86 0.86 2.56
N MET A 36 -6.90 0.57 3.34
CA MET A 36 -6.87 0.59 4.80
C MET A 36 -7.35 -0.74 5.36
N ARG A 37 -6.99 -1.04 6.59
CA ARG A 37 -7.56 -2.17 7.34
C ARG A 37 -8.32 -1.68 8.56
N SER A 38 -9.37 -2.42 8.88
CA SER A 38 -10.07 -2.31 10.17
C SER A 38 -9.77 -3.53 11.03
N TYR A 39 -9.68 -3.30 12.33
CA TYR A 39 -9.49 -4.31 13.37
C TYR A 39 -10.50 -4.03 14.48
N GLY A 40 -11.33 -5.02 14.80
CA GLY A 40 -12.40 -4.85 15.79
C GLY A 40 -13.38 -3.72 15.47
N GLY A 41 -13.53 -3.33 14.20
CA GLY A 41 -14.41 -2.25 13.74
C GLY A 41 -13.75 -0.86 13.73
N LYS A 42 -12.49 -0.71 14.15
CA LYS A 42 -11.72 0.54 14.08
C LYS A 42 -10.80 0.52 12.86
N VAL A 43 -10.76 1.58 12.07
CA VAL A 43 -9.81 1.72 10.95
C VAL A 43 -8.46 2.11 11.49
N PHE A 44 -7.45 1.29 11.22
CA PHE A 44 -6.09 1.53 11.67
C PHE A 44 -5.52 2.80 11.02
N ARG A 45 -5.09 3.77 11.85
CA ARG A 45 -4.49 5.05 11.43
C ARG A 45 -5.29 5.80 10.35
N LEU A 46 -6.63 5.82 10.46
CA LEU A 46 -7.52 6.46 9.50
C LEU A 46 -7.09 7.89 9.15
N LYS A 47 -6.74 8.70 10.17
CA LYS A 47 -6.30 10.08 9.93
C LYS A 47 -5.06 10.14 9.03
N ALA A 48 -4.04 9.35 9.29
CA ALA A 48 -2.81 9.34 8.49
C ALA A 48 -3.08 8.92 7.02
N HIS A 49 -3.99 7.97 6.80
CA HIS A 49 -4.45 7.60 5.46
C HIS A 49 -5.17 8.74 4.76
N LEU A 50 -6.03 9.47 5.47
CA LEU A 50 -6.73 10.62 4.89
C LEU A 50 -5.77 11.77 4.61
N ASP A 51 -4.82 12.07 5.50
CA ASP A 51 -3.81 13.08 5.26
C ASP A 51 -3.05 12.78 3.95
N ARG A 52 -2.57 11.54 3.76
CA ARG A 52 -1.87 11.11 2.54
C ARG A 52 -2.77 11.15 1.30
N LEU A 53 -4.07 10.84 1.44
CA LEU A 53 -5.03 10.97 0.35
C LEU A 53 -5.16 12.43 -0.11
N TRP A 54 -5.23 13.38 0.84
CA TRP A 54 -5.29 14.82 0.55
C TRP A 54 -4.01 15.32 -0.10
N ASP A 55 -2.84 14.88 0.39
CA ASP A 55 -1.54 15.22 -0.21
C ASP A 55 -1.45 14.69 -1.64
N SER A 56 -1.87 13.44 -1.88
CA SER A 56 -1.91 12.85 -3.21
C SER A 56 -2.87 13.59 -4.15
N ALA A 57 -4.07 13.95 -3.68
CA ALA A 57 -5.06 14.70 -4.44
C ALA A 57 -4.55 16.10 -4.79
N LYS A 58 -3.95 16.79 -3.81
CA LYS A 58 -3.36 18.13 -4.02
C LYS A 58 -2.24 18.09 -5.06
N ALA A 59 -1.41 17.05 -5.04
CA ALA A 59 -0.29 16.91 -5.97
C ALA A 59 -0.75 16.76 -7.44
N ILE A 60 -1.93 16.19 -7.68
CA ILE A 60 -2.53 16.08 -9.03
C ILE A 60 -3.61 17.15 -9.29
N TRP A 61 -3.67 18.18 -8.44
CA TRP A 61 -4.65 19.24 -8.55
C TRP A 61 -6.12 18.76 -8.56
N LEU A 62 -6.41 17.75 -7.74
CA LEU A 62 -7.74 17.18 -7.54
C LEU A 62 -8.33 17.69 -6.21
N THR A 63 -9.50 18.32 -6.27
CA THR A 63 -10.25 18.72 -5.08
C THR A 63 -11.19 17.59 -4.67
N ILE A 64 -11.01 17.08 -3.45
CA ILE A 64 -11.94 16.10 -2.85
C ILE A 64 -13.23 16.82 -2.46
N PRO A 65 -14.42 16.35 -2.91
CA PRO A 65 -15.67 17.12 -2.77
C PRO A 65 -16.31 17.01 -1.37
N MET A 66 -15.52 16.79 -0.34
CA MET A 66 -15.97 16.70 1.06
C MET A 66 -14.82 16.96 2.02
N THR A 67 -15.12 17.23 3.30
CA THR A 67 -14.09 17.41 4.33
C THR A 67 -13.50 16.07 4.77
N GLN A 68 -12.33 16.09 5.42
CA GLN A 68 -11.71 14.87 5.98
C GLN A 68 -12.61 14.21 7.02
N GLU A 69 -13.28 14.98 7.86
CA GLU A 69 -14.20 14.50 8.90
C GLU A 69 -15.40 13.78 8.27
N ALA A 70 -16.00 14.40 7.24
CA ALA A 70 -17.13 13.80 6.54
C ALA A 70 -16.72 12.50 5.83
N LEU A 71 -15.51 12.46 5.23
CA LEU A 71 -14.99 11.26 4.60
C LEU A 71 -14.65 10.16 5.62
N ALA A 72 -14.06 10.53 6.76
CA ALA A 72 -13.82 9.60 7.87
C ALA A 72 -15.13 8.97 8.38
N GLN A 73 -16.17 9.76 8.51
CA GLN A 73 -17.49 9.28 8.91
C GLN A 73 -18.07 8.34 7.85
N ALA A 74 -18.01 8.69 6.56
CA ALA A 74 -18.50 7.84 5.47
C ALA A 74 -17.75 6.48 5.40
N VAL A 75 -16.45 6.44 5.69
CA VAL A 75 -15.67 5.19 5.79
C VAL A 75 -16.20 4.33 6.93
N ASN A 76 -16.37 4.90 8.13
CA ASN A 76 -16.86 4.17 9.29
C ASN A 76 -18.32 3.69 9.10
N ASP A 77 -19.18 4.52 8.54
CA ASP A 77 -20.57 4.18 8.23
C ASP A 77 -20.67 3.02 7.22
N THR A 78 -19.76 3.01 6.22
CA THR A 78 -19.73 1.95 5.23
C THR A 78 -19.31 0.60 5.85
N LEU A 79 -18.31 0.62 6.76
CA LEU A 79 -17.94 -0.56 7.54
C LEU A 79 -19.09 -1.07 8.40
N ALA A 80 -19.73 -0.17 9.15
CA ALA A 80 -20.85 -0.48 10.04
C ALA A 80 -22.04 -1.05 9.24
N LYS A 81 -22.38 -0.42 8.12
CA LYS A 81 -23.46 -0.84 7.23
C LYS A 81 -23.26 -2.26 6.69
N ASN A 82 -22.01 -2.64 6.42
CA ASN A 82 -21.62 -3.97 5.93
C ASN A 82 -21.35 -4.97 7.07
N GLY A 83 -21.42 -4.56 8.34
CA GLY A 83 -21.16 -5.41 9.50
C GLY A 83 -19.71 -5.93 9.57
N ILE A 84 -18.76 -5.26 8.90
CA ILE A 84 -17.36 -5.68 8.81
C ILE A 84 -16.60 -5.09 9.99
N LYS A 85 -16.00 -5.97 10.82
CA LYS A 85 -15.14 -5.58 11.95
C LYS A 85 -13.67 -5.67 11.57
N ASP A 86 -13.27 -6.80 11.00
CA ASP A 86 -11.92 -7.06 10.53
C ASP A 86 -11.95 -7.16 9.00
N GLY A 87 -11.55 -6.10 8.32
CA GLY A 87 -11.71 -6.00 6.89
C GLY A 87 -10.75 -5.05 6.21
N TYR A 88 -10.95 -4.92 4.92
CA TYR A 88 -10.19 -4.03 4.05
C TYR A 88 -11.10 -2.96 3.47
N ILE A 89 -10.61 -1.75 3.43
CA ILE A 89 -11.28 -0.60 2.85
C ILE A 89 -10.49 -0.12 1.64
N ARG A 90 -11.12 -0.06 0.49
CA ARG A 90 -10.65 0.63 -0.69
C ARG A 90 -11.40 1.95 -0.81
N LEU A 91 -10.71 3.04 -0.59
CA LEU A 91 -11.21 4.39 -0.78
C LEU A 91 -10.61 4.95 -2.06
N VAL A 92 -11.43 5.39 -2.99
CA VAL A 92 -11.01 5.96 -4.29
C VAL A 92 -11.65 7.32 -4.47
N VAL A 93 -10.86 8.27 -4.97
CA VAL A 93 -11.39 9.56 -5.47
C VAL A 93 -10.94 9.70 -6.91
N THR A 94 -11.89 9.74 -7.84
CA THR A 94 -11.62 9.98 -9.26
C THR A 94 -11.81 11.46 -9.59
N ARG A 95 -11.24 11.90 -10.70
CA ARG A 95 -11.51 13.25 -11.26
C ARG A 95 -12.97 13.44 -11.64
N GLY A 96 -13.72 12.35 -11.89
CA GLY A 96 -15.08 12.36 -12.37
C GLY A 96 -15.19 12.39 -13.90
N ALA A 97 -16.43 12.41 -14.37
CA ALA A 97 -16.72 12.41 -15.80
C ALA A 97 -16.44 13.77 -16.45
N GLY A 98 -15.88 13.73 -17.65
CA GLY A 98 -15.56 14.92 -18.44
C GLY A 98 -15.56 14.66 -19.93
N SER A 99 -15.16 15.66 -20.71
CA SER A 99 -14.91 15.49 -22.14
C SER A 99 -13.63 14.70 -22.37
N LEU A 100 -13.50 14.03 -23.52
CA LEU A 100 -12.26 13.39 -23.91
C LEU A 100 -11.11 14.41 -24.02
N GLY A 101 -9.94 14.07 -23.49
CA GLY A 101 -8.76 14.93 -23.44
C GLY A 101 -8.21 15.04 -22.03
N LEU A 102 -7.07 15.72 -21.87
CA LEU A 102 -6.28 15.69 -20.62
C LEU A 102 -6.50 16.94 -19.73
N ASP A 103 -7.36 17.87 -20.12
CA ASP A 103 -7.62 19.09 -19.35
C ASP A 103 -8.49 18.77 -18.12
N PRO A 104 -7.94 18.85 -16.87
CA PRO A 104 -8.68 18.50 -15.65
C PRO A 104 -9.86 19.45 -15.37
N ASN A 105 -9.86 20.67 -15.96
CA ASN A 105 -10.95 21.63 -15.80
C ASN A 105 -12.23 21.20 -16.56
N LYS A 106 -12.13 20.17 -17.39
CA LYS A 106 -13.29 19.62 -18.12
C LYS A 106 -14.08 18.59 -17.31
N CYS A 107 -13.63 18.27 -16.08
CA CYS A 107 -14.30 17.39 -15.14
C CYS A 107 -14.83 18.21 -13.97
N SER A 108 -16.12 18.16 -13.71
CA SER A 108 -16.78 19.00 -12.70
C SER A 108 -17.35 18.23 -11.50
N ASP A 109 -17.30 16.89 -11.53
CA ASP A 109 -17.97 16.03 -10.55
C ASP A 109 -17.04 14.88 -10.09
N PRO A 110 -16.03 15.16 -9.22
CA PRO A 110 -15.18 14.14 -8.64
C PRO A 110 -15.98 13.09 -7.88
N GLN A 111 -15.69 11.81 -8.09
CA GLN A 111 -16.40 10.72 -7.44
C GLN A 111 -15.62 10.18 -6.25
N VAL A 112 -16.30 10.02 -5.11
CA VAL A 112 -15.77 9.37 -3.91
C VAL A 112 -16.39 7.99 -3.79
N ILE A 113 -15.57 6.94 -3.82
CA ILE A 113 -16.01 5.55 -3.80
C ILE A 113 -15.38 4.86 -2.59
N ILE A 114 -16.22 4.21 -1.77
CA ILE A 114 -15.75 3.42 -0.62
C ILE A 114 -16.27 1.99 -0.77
N ILE A 115 -15.34 1.05 -0.85
CA ILE A 115 -15.60 -0.39 -0.90
C ILE A 115 -15.03 -0.98 0.37
N THR A 116 -15.83 -1.76 1.09
CA THR A 116 -15.37 -2.55 2.25
C THR A 116 -15.61 -4.01 1.97
N ASP A 117 -14.60 -4.85 2.23
CA ASP A 117 -14.67 -6.29 2.01
C ASP A 117 -13.72 -7.02 2.97
N HIS A 118 -13.87 -8.33 3.07
CA HIS A 118 -12.87 -9.17 3.71
C HIS A 118 -11.67 -9.36 2.77
N ILE A 119 -10.47 -9.28 3.32
CA ILE A 119 -9.25 -9.53 2.56
C ILE A 119 -8.38 -10.56 3.29
N GLN A 120 -7.87 -11.50 2.53
CA GLN A 120 -6.72 -12.31 2.86
C GLN A 120 -5.74 -12.19 1.70
N LEU A 121 -4.76 -11.28 1.82
CA LEU A 121 -3.83 -10.98 0.72
C LEU A 121 -2.94 -12.17 0.42
N TYR A 122 -2.42 -12.82 1.46
CA TYR A 122 -1.57 -14.00 1.37
C TYR A 122 -2.12 -15.14 2.22
N PRO A 123 -1.93 -16.42 1.82
CA PRO A 123 -2.17 -17.58 2.66
C PRO A 123 -1.43 -17.50 3.99
N LYS A 124 -1.99 -18.08 5.05
CA LYS A 124 -1.44 -18.03 6.40
C LYS A 124 -0.01 -18.58 6.48
N GLU A 125 0.28 -19.62 5.69
CA GLU A 125 1.60 -20.24 5.62
C GLU A 125 2.70 -19.27 5.17
N PHE A 126 2.39 -18.21 4.41
CA PHE A 126 3.40 -17.21 4.03
C PHE A 126 3.77 -16.28 5.18
N TYR A 127 2.86 -16.04 6.12
CA TYR A 127 3.18 -15.31 7.35
C TYR A 127 4.00 -16.16 8.33
N GLU A 128 3.81 -17.48 8.32
CA GLU A 128 4.52 -18.42 9.18
C GLU A 128 5.90 -18.80 8.63
N ASN A 129 5.99 -19.04 7.31
CA ASN A 129 7.19 -19.59 6.66
C ASN A 129 7.98 -18.56 5.84
N GLY A 130 7.38 -17.41 5.53
CA GLY A 130 7.99 -16.33 4.73
C GLY A 130 7.80 -16.49 3.22
N LEU A 131 7.99 -15.37 2.52
CA LEU A 131 7.86 -15.25 1.07
C LEU A 131 9.19 -15.57 0.36
N THR A 132 9.07 -16.08 -0.86
CA THR A 132 10.09 -15.97 -1.89
C THR A 132 9.70 -14.84 -2.84
N ILE A 133 10.63 -13.93 -3.12
CA ILE A 133 10.43 -12.83 -4.06
C ILE A 133 11.55 -12.79 -5.11
N VAL A 134 11.32 -12.07 -6.19
CA VAL A 134 12.29 -11.87 -7.27
C VAL A 134 12.45 -10.38 -7.53
N THR A 135 13.62 -9.95 -8.01
CA THR A 135 13.82 -8.57 -8.48
C THR A 135 13.24 -8.44 -9.88
N ALA A 136 12.29 -7.51 -10.06
CA ALA A 136 11.75 -7.19 -11.36
C ALA A 136 12.77 -6.44 -12.23
N SER A 137 12.70 -6.61 -13.54
CA SER A 137 13.41 -5.78 -14.52
C SER A 137 12.70 -4.43 -14.73
N THR A 138 11.39 -4.38 -14.53
CA THR A 138 10.61 -3.14 -14.50
C THR A 138 11.07 -2.26 -13.34
N ILE A 139 11.69 -1.12 -13.65
CA ILE A 139 12.11 -0.15 -12.65
C ILE A 139 10.93 0.61 -12.07
N ARG A 140 11.06 1.07 -10.82
CA ARG A 140 10.08 1.91 -10.14
C ARG A 140 9.96 3.27 -10.85
N ASN A 141 8.77 3.83 -10.91
CA ASN A 141 8.52 5.16 -11.48
C ASN A 141 9.56 6.17 -10.98
N HIS A 142 10.19 6.88 -11.90
CA HIS A 142 11.07 7.97 -11.56
C HIS A 142 10.27 9.14 -10.96
N SER A 143 10.71 9.68 -9.83
CA SER A 143 9.99 10.71 -9.07
C SER A 143 9.71 11.99 -9.88
N ALA A 144 10.55 12.30 -10.88
CA ALA A 144 10.34 13.43 -11.78
C ALA A 144 9.32 13.14 -12.91
N ALA A 145 8.99 11.86 -13.16
CA ALA A 145 7.96 11.50 -14.16
C ALA A 145 6.59 11.36 -13.50
N LEU A 146 6.46 10.45 -12.56
CA LEU A 146 5.26 10.26 -11.73
C LEU A 146 5.72 9.82 -10.33
N SER A 147 5.71 10.75 -9.38
CA SER A 147 6.23 10.48 -8.05
C SER A 147 5.48 9.31 -7.37
N PRO A 148 6.19 8.28 -6.88
CA PRO A 148 5.59 7.19 -6.11
C PRO A 148 4.90 7.62 -4.81
N ARG A 149 5.22 8.83 -4.30
CA ARG A 149 4.56 9.43 -3.13
C ARG A 149 3.10 9.78 -3.41
N ILE A 150 2.72 10.02 -4.69
CA ILE A 150 1.35 10.22 -5.11
C ILE A 150 0.69 8.85 -5.23
N LYS A 151 -0.22 8.53 -4.32
CA LYS A 151 -0.98 7.27 -4.38
C LYS A 151 -2.11 7.38 -5.39
N SER A 152 -1.72 7.53 -6.69
CA SER A 152 -2.63 7.71 -7.82
C SER A 152 -3.20 6.38 -8.31
N LEU A 153 -4.21 6.44 -9.20
CA LEU A 153 -4.77 5.27 -9.87
C LEU A 153 -3.84 4.68 -10.96
N ASN A 154 -2.68 5.29 -11.22
CA ASN A 154 -1.69 4.83 -12.20
C ASN A 154 -0.79 3.72 -11.63
N TYR A 155 -1.35 2.52 -11.49
CA TYR A 155 -0.62 1.37 -10.91
C TYR A 155 -0.03 0.42 -11.94
N LEU A 156 -0.03 0.79 -13.23
CA LEU A 156 0.46 -0.11 -14.29
C LEU A 156 1.94 -0.47 -14.11
N ASN A 157 2.79 0.46 -13.67
CA ASN A 157 4.19 0.17 -13.33
C ASN A 157 4.33 -0.95 -12.29
N ASN A 158 3.54 -0.89 -11.20
CA ASN A 158 3.50 -1.92 -10.17
C ASN A 158 2.94 -3.25 -10.71
N ILE A 159 1.91 -3.20 -11.57
CA ILE A 159 1.32 -4.38 -12.20
C ILE A 159 2.33 -5.06 -13.13
N MET A 160 3.11 -4.32 -13.90
CA MET A 160 4.15 -4.89 -14.78
C MET A 160 5.20 -5.65 -13.97
N ALA A 161 5.72 -5.06 -12.90
CA ALA A 161 6.63 -5.75 -11.99
C ALA A 161 5.98 -6.97 -11.31
N LYS A 162 4.69 -6.87 -10.95
CA LYS A 162 3.92 -8.00 -10.38
C LYS A 162 3.81 -9.16 -11.37
N ILE A 163 3.60 -8.89 -12.65
CA ILE A 163 3.56 -9.91 -13.71
C ILE A 163 4.90 -10.65 -13.78
N GLU A 164 6.03 -9.95 -13.72
CA GLU A 164 7.36 -10.58 -13.69
C GLU A 164 7.51 -11.49 -12.46
N GLY A 165 7.07 -11.05 -11.29
CA GLY A 165 7.04 -11.88 -10.08
C GLY A 165 6.24 -13.16 -10.28
N LEU A 166 5.02 -13.04 -10.80
CA LEU A 166 4.15 -14.20 -11.06
C LEU A 166 4.72 -15.15 -12.10
N GLN A 167 5.35 -14.64 -13.18
CA GLN A 167 6.03 -15.46 -14.18
C GLN A 167 7.23 -16.21 -13.61
N ALA A 168 7.90 -15.65 -12.59
CA ALA A 168 8.97 -16.30 -11.85
C ALA A 168 8.48 -17.27 -10.76
N GLY A 169 7.16 -17.47 -10.62
CA GLY A 169 6.54 -18.30 -9.57
C GLY A 169 6.55 -17.65 -8.18
N CYS A 170 6.75 -16.33 -8.11
CA CYS A 170 6.75 -15.56 -6.88
C CYS A 170 5.47 -14.73 -6.75
N VAL A 171 4.99 -14.55 -5.51
CA VAL A 171 3.78 -13.75 -5.25
C VAL A 171 4.07 -12.27 -5.13
N GLU A 172 5.35 -11.86 -5.08
CA GLU A 172 5.76 -10.46 -4.98
C GLU A 172 7.09 -10.24 -5.70
N ALA A 173 7.36 -8.98 -6.09
CA ALA A 173 8.60 -8.60 -6.76
C ALA A 173 9.18 -7.32 -6.16
N LEU A 174 10.52 -7.33 -6.00
CA LEU A 174 11.31 -6.20 -5.59
C LEU A 174 11.55 -5.28 -6.79
N MET A 175 11.33 -3.99 -6.62
CA MET A 175 11.58 -2.98 -7.65
C MET A 175 12.79 -2.12 -7.29
N LEU A 176 13.64 -1.87 -8.27
CA LEU A 176 14.75 -0.92 -8.15
C LEU A 176 14.36 0.40 -8.80
N ASN A 177 14.98 1.48 -8.35
CA ASN A 177 14.89 2.78 -9.02
C ASN A 177 15.85 2.87 -10.23
N ALA A 178 15.85 4.00 -10.93
CA ALA A 178 16.68 4.22 -12.10
C ALA A 178 18.21 4.25 -11.79
N GLN A 179 18.60 4.41 -10.53
CA GLN A 179 19.97 4.37 -10.05
C GLN A 179 20.42 2.94 -9.68
N GLY A 180 19.53 1.96 -9.75
CA GLY A 180 19.79 0.58 -9.33
C GLY A 180 19.67 0.36 -7.82
N GLU A 181 19.15 1.33 -7.09
CA GLU A 181 18.90 1.22 -5.67
C GLU A 181 17.54 0.55 -5.41
N VAL A 182 17.43 -0.13 -4.29
CA VAL A 182 16.19 -0.74 -3.83
C VAL A 182 15.19 0.36 -3.50
N ALA A 183 14.01 0.28 -4.14
CA ALA A 183 12.89 1.15 -3.82
C ALA A 183 11.93 0.42 -2.87
N GLU A 184 11.00 -0.33 -3.39
CA GLU A 184 9.97 -1.05 -2.66
C GLU A 184 9.52 -2.28 -3.45
N CYS A 185 8.58 -3.07 -2.95
CA CYS A 185 7.93 -4.11 -3.72
C CYS A 185 6.70 -3.58 -4.46
N THR A 186 5.95 -4.46 -5.17
CA THR A 186 4.85 -3.99 -6.03
C THR A 186 3.69 -3.37 -5.24
N GLY A 187 3.49 -3.74 -3.97
CA GLY A 187 2.44 -3.20 -3.11
C GLY A 187 2.90 -2.88 -1.69
N ASP A 188 4.17 -3.11 -1.36
CA ASP A 188 4.70 -3.14 0.00
C ASP A 188 6.06 -2.45 0.08
N ASN A 189 6.37 -1.81 1.22
CA ASN A 189 7.72 -1.34 1.52
C ASN A 189 8.58 -2.51 2.01
N ILE A 190 9.91 -2.39 1.84
CA ILE A 190 10.87 -3.42 2.24
C ILE A 190 11.73 -2.96 3.42
N PHE A 191 12.02 -3.90 4.30
CA PHE A 191 12.96 -3.77 5.41
C PHE A 191 13.95 -4.92 5.40
N ILE A 192 15.17 -4.66 5.82
CA ILE A 192 16.17 -5.68 6.11
C ILE A 192 16.73 -5.48 7.53
N VAL A 193 17.15 -6.57 8.15
CA VAL A 193 17.93 -6.52 9.39
C VAL A 193 19.37 -6.89 9.04
N LYS A 194 20.32 -6.09 9.50
CA LYS A 194 21.75 -6.37 9.33
C LYS A 194 22.52 -5.96 10.57
N ARG A 195 23.25 -6.92 11.16
CA ARG A 195 24.09 -6.69 12.35
C ARG A 195 23.30 -6.02 13.48
N GLY A 196 22.07 -6.46 13.72
CA GLY A 196 21.18 -5.95 14.76
C GLY A 196 20.57 -4.58 14.49
N LYS A 197 20.70 -4.02 13.28
CA LYS A 197 20.07 -2.77 12.86
C LYS A 197 18.95 -3.04 11.87
N LEU A 198 17.89 -2.24 11.93
CA LEU A 198 16.79 -2.26 10.96
C LEU A 198 17.05 -1.19 9.89
N LEU A 199 17.08 -1.61 8.63
CA LEU A 199 17.34 -0.73 7.49
C LEU A 199 16.15 -0.76 6.53
N THR A 200 15.82 0.39 5.94
CA THR A 200 14.79 0.52 4.91
C THR A 200 15.17 1.64 3.94
N PRO A 201 14.76 1.55 2.67
CA PRO A 201 14.98 2.64 1.72
C PRO A 201 14.39 3.97 2.20
N PRO A 202 15.06 5.10 1.95
CA PRO A 202 14.57 6.43 2.24
C PRO A 202 13.49 6.84 1.21
N ILE A 203 12.77 7.92 1.48
CA ILE A 203 11.67 8.38 0.63
C ILE A 203 12.14 8.73 -0.79
N ASP A 204 13.32 9.29 -0.93
CA ASP A 204 13.92 9.69 -2.21
C ASP A 204 14.40 8.51 -3.07
N ALA A 205 14.46 7.30 -2.52
CA ALA A 205 14.65 6.08 -3.31
C ALA A 205 13.48 5.81 -4.29
N GLY A 206 12.37 6.54 -4.19
CA GLY A 206 11.19 6.38 -5.03
C GLY A 206 10.17 5.40 -4.46
N ILE A 207 9.95 5.46 -3.16
CA ILE A 207 8.95 4.67 -2.44
C ILE A 207 7.67 5.45 -2.18
N LEU A 208 6.58 4.72 -1.90
CA LEU A 208 5.42 5.28 -1.21
C LEU A 208 5.74 5.42 0.29
N GLU A 209 5.35 6.54 0.90
CA GLU A 209 5.40 6.73 2.35
C GLU A 209 4.34 5.84 3.01
N GLY A 210 4.73 4.62 3.39
CA GLY A 210 3.81 3.58 3.86
C GLY A 210 3.35 3.82 5.30
N ILE A 211 2.04 3.83 5.57
CA ILE A 211 1.49 3.97 6.92
C ILE A 211 1.88 2.79 7.82
N THR A 212 1.94 1.59 7.27
CA THR A 212 2.44 0.41 7.99
C THR A 212 3.96 0.47 8.17
N ARG A 213 4.70 0.99 7.17
CA ARG A 213 6.14 1.26 7.29
C ARG A 213 6.42 2.17 8.48
N ASP A 214 5.73 3.29 8.59
CA ASP A 214 5.90 4.24 9.67
C ASP A 214 5.56 3.64 11.04
N ALA A 215 4.48 2.84 11.12
CA ALA A 215 4.13 2.12 12.34
C ALA A 215 5.25 1.16 12.77
N VAL A 216 5.85 0.43 11.83
CA VAL A 216 6.95 -0.50 12.12
C VAL A 216 8.21 0.24 12.56
N ILE A 217 8.53 1.39 11.96
CA ILE A 217 9.65 2.25 12.39
C ILE A 217 9.44 2.73 13.84
N GLU A 218 8.24 3.19 14.17
CA GLU A 218 7.89 3.62 15.54
C GLU A 218 8.04 2.45 16.54
N LEU A 219 7.51 1.28 16.21
CA LEU A 219 7.61 0.07 17.04
C LEU A 219 9.05 -0.39 17.24
N ALA A 220 9.87 -0.33 16.19
CA ALA A 220 11.29 -0.68 16.25
C ALA A 220 12.05 0.30 17.16
N ARG A 221 11.83 1.60 17.01
CA ARG A 221 12.42 2.64 17.88
C ARG A 221 11.98 2.47 19.33
N ALA A 222 10.71 2.18 19.59
CA ALA A 222 10.20 1.89 20.94
C ALA A 222 10.83 0.62 21.55
N ALA A 223 11.18 -0.35 20.71
CA ALA A 223 11.94 -1.53 21.10
C ALA A 223 13.46 -1.27 21.24
N LYS A 224 13.93 -0.03 21.10
CA LYS A 224 15.35 0.39 21.13
C LYS A 224 16.20 -0.24 20.02
N LEU A 225 15.59 -0.63 18.92
CA LEU A 225 16.29 -1.05 17.72
C LEU A 225 16.76 0.18 16.94
N GLU A 226 18.02 0.19 16.53
CA GLU A 226 18.55 1.25 15.65
C GLU A 226 17.90 1.12 14.27
N VAL A 227 17.21 2.19 13.83
CA VAL A 227 16.51 2.23 12.54
C VAL A 227 17.20 3.24 11.63
N LEU A 228 17.63 2.78 10.46
CA LEU A 228 18.31 3.57 9.44
C LEU A 228 17.48 3.61 8.15
N GLU A 229 17.13 4.80 7.74
CA GLU A 229 16.52 5.08 6.44
C GLU A 229 17.65 5.48 5.47
N ILE A 230 18.17 4.53 4.71
CA ILE A 230 19.36 4.68 3.87
C ILE A 230 19.17 4.02 2.52
N SER A 231 19.90 4.49 1.51
CA SER A 231 19.97 3.82 0.21
C SER A 231 20.52 2.40 0.37
N LEU A 232 19.82 1.46 -0.25
CA LEU A 232 20.16 0.04 -0.28
C LEU A 232 20.29 -0.40 -1.73
N VAL A 233 21.18 -1.37 -1.97
CA VAL A 233 21.28 -2.05 -3.27
C VAL A 233 20.97 -3.54 -3.10
N LYS A 234 20.83 -4.28 -4.19
CA LYS A 234 20.54 -5.73 -4.13
C LYS A 234 21.52 -6.50 -3.24
N HIS A 235 22.80 -6.09 -3.24
CA HIS A 235 23.81 -6.73 -2.39
C HIS A 235 23.38 -6.70 -0.91
N ASP A 236 22.90 -5.55 -0.41
CA ASP A 236 22.50 -5.40 0.99
C ASP A 236 21.35 -6.33 1.35
N VAL A 237 20.38 -6.49 0.42
CA VAL A 237 19.26 -7.43 0.59
C VAL A 237 19.76 -8.87 0.61
N TYR A 238 20.65 -9.25 -0.32
CA TYR A 238 21.15 -10.64 -0.43
C TYR A 238 21.96 -11.10 0.79
N VAL A 239 22.66 -10.18 1.45
CA VAL A 239 23.48 -10.49 2.63
C VAL A 239 22.80 -10.12 3.95
N ALA A 240 21.52 -9.77 3.92
CA ALA A 240 20.75 -9.45 5.11
C ALA A 240 20.61 -10.65 6.05
N ASP A 241 20.50 -10.36 7.33
CA ASP A 241 20.26 -11.38 8.36
C ASP A 241 18.76 -11.74 8.40
N GLU A 242 17.87 -10.74 8.15
CA GLU A 242 16.43 -10.90 7.98
C GLU A 242 15.91 -9.93 6.91
N CYS A 243 14.78 -10.28 6.29
CA CYS A 243 14.05 -9.40 5.38
C CYS A 243 12.55 -9.56 5.61
N PHE A 244 11.79 -8.45 5.48
CA PHE A 244 10.34 -8.48 5.53
C PHE A 244 9.73 -7.30 4.76
N LEU A 245 8.46 -7.42 4.43
CA LEU A 245 7.69 -6.39 3.75
C LEU A 245 6.60 -5.83 4.67
N THR A 246 6.16 -4.60 4.37
CA THR A 246 5.07 -3.94 5.10
C THR A 246 4.09 -3.28 4.16
N GLY A 247 2.80 -3.51 4.40
CA GLY A 247 1.71 -2.87 3.65
C GLY A 247 0.40 -2.96 4.42
N SER A 248 -0.56 -2.08 4.12
CA SER A 248 -1.85 -2.10 4.83
C SER A 248 -2.59 -3.43 4.66
N ALA A 249 -2.50 -4.06 3.50
CA ALA A 249 -3.10 -5.36 3.24
C ALA A 249 -2.21 -6.52 3.72
N ALA A 250 -0.89 -6.41 3.54
CA ALA A 250 0.09 -7.43 3.89
C ALA A 250 0.46 -7.43 5.39
N GLU A 251 0.21 -6.32 6.10
CA GLU A 251 0.70 -6.11 7.48
C GLU A 251 2.24 -6.15 7.54
N VAL A 252 2.80 -7.08 8.30
CA VAL A 252 4.24 -7.38 8.33
C VAL A 252 4.41 -8.83 7.89
N ILE A 253 5.09 -9.04 6.76
CA ILE A 253 5.26 -10.38 6.18
C ILE A 253 6.75 -10.69 5.93
N PRO A 254 7.27 -11.82 6.45
CA PRO A 254 8.67 -12.18 6.27
C PRO A 254 9.02 -12.51 4.81
N VAL A 255 10.27 -12.23 4.42
CA VAL A 255 10.88 -12.69 3.16
C VAL A 255 12.09 -13.53 3.51
N ILE A 256 12.12 -14.76 3.03
CA ILE A 256 13.19 -15.74 3.32
C ILE A 256 14.07 -16.02 2.12
N LYS A 257 13.69 -15.54 0.94
CA LYS A 257 14.45 -15.80 -0.29
C LYS A 257 14.23 -14.68 -1.31
N VAL A 258 15.32 -14.18 -1.90
CA VAL A 258 15.30 -13.15 -2.96
C VAL A 258 16.21 -13.58 -4.09
N ASP A 259 15.73 -13.59 -5.34
CA ASP A 259 16.48 -13.99 -6.53
C ASP A 259 17.24 -15.31 -6.35
N SER A 260 16.56 -16.33 -5.80
CA SER A 260 17.11 -17.65 -5.48
C SER A 260 18.15 -17.68 -4.34
N ARG A 261 18.43 -16.56 -3.67
CA ARG A 261 19.34 -16.48 -2.52
C ARG A 261 18.56 -16.53 -1.21
N ILE A 262 18.97 -17.43 -0.33
CA ILE A 262 18.38 -17.56 1.00
C ILE A 262 18.81 -16.34 1.84
N ILE A 263 17.86 -15.74 2.54
CA ILE A 263 18.10 -14.65 3.50
C ILE A 263 18.27 -15.28 4.90
N GLY A 264 19.34 -14.90 5.58
CA GLY A 264 19.67 -15.47 6.88
C GLY A 264 19.82 -17.00 6.83
N ASP A 265 19.01 -17.69 7.63
CA ASP A 265 18.94 -19.16 7.66
C ASP A 265 17.76 -19.73 6.86
N GLY A 266 17.04 -18.89 6.12
CA GLY A 266 15.86 -19.30 5.36
C GLY A 266 14.58 -19.41 6.19
N GLN A 267 14.56 -18.80 7.36
CA GLN A 267 13.40 -18.74 8.24
C GLN A 267 13.11 -17.29 8.65
N PRO A 268 11.86 -16.96 9.01
CA PRO A 268 11.56 -15.66 9.61
C PRO A 268 12.37 -15.42 10.87
N GLY A 269 13.15 -14.35 10.89
CA GLY A 269 14.07 -14.05 11.97
C GLY A 269 13.40 -13.47 13.23
N PRO A 270 14.14 -13.38 14.36
CA PRO A 270 13.59 -12.95 15.64
C PRO A 270 13.13 -11.49 15.66
N VAL A 271 13.80 -10.58 14.95
CA VAL A 271 13.39 -9.16 14.87
C VAL A 271 12.09 -9.04 14.11
N THR A 272 11.97 -9.71 12.96
CA THR A 272 10.73 -9.76 12.16
C THR A 272 9.56 -10.29 12.98
N LYS A 273 9.75 -11.41 13.71
CA LYS A 273 8.73 -12.01 14.59
C LYS A 273 8.30 -11.06 15.73
N ASP A 274 9.25 -10.37 16.35
CA ASP A 274 8.93 -9.42 17.44
C ASP A 274 8.17 -8.20 16.91
N LEU A 275 8.58 -7.62 15.77
CA LEU A 275 7.89 -6.49 15.16
C LEU A 275 6.48 -6.88 14.68
N THR A 276 6.31 -8.07 14.09
CA THR A 276 4.99 -8.61 13.73
C THR A 276 4.08 -8.73 14.95
N ARG A 277 4.59 -9.30 16.04
CA ARG A 277 3.83 -9.43 17.30
C ARG A 277 3.42 -8.06 17.87
N ARG A 278 4.34 -7.09 17.88
CA ARG A 278 4.08 -5.72 18.34
C ARG A 278 3.07 -5.00 17.43
N PHE A 279 3.17 -5.20 16.13
CA PHE A 279 2.21 -4.65 15.18
C PHE A 279 0.80 -5.20 15.43
N HIS A 280 0.65 -6.51 15.64
CA HIS A 280 -0.64 -7.12 15.98
C HIS A 280 -1.18 -6.68 17.35
N GLN A 281 -0.33 -6.32 18.30
CA GLN A 281 -0.77 -5.69 19.56
C GLN A 281 -1.31 -4.27 19.31
N LEU A 282 -0.55 -3.45 18.58
CA LEU A 282 -0.93 -2.08 18.23
C LEU A 282 -2.27 -2.01 17.46
N THR A 283 -2.56 -2.98 16.59
CA THR A 283 -3.80 -2.99 15.81
C THR A 283 -5.04 -3.40 16.62
N ARG A 284 -4.86 -3.90 17.86
CA ARG A 284 -5.95 -4.31 18.75
C ARG A 284 -6.26 -3.28 19.85
N GLU A 285 -5.46 -2.24 19.97
CA GLU A 285 -5.68 -1.08 20.86
C GLU A 285 -6.66 -0.08 20.20
#